data_8458de2cc2f6536f244be61ea4800ac2
#
_entry.id   8458de2cc2f6536f244be61ea4800ac2
#
_cell.length_a   1.000
_cell.length_b   1.000
_cell.length_c   1.000
_cell.angle_alpha   90.00
_cell.angle_beta   90.00
_cell.angle_gamma   90.00
#
_symmetry.space_group_name_H-M   'P 1'
#
loop_
_entity.id
_entity.type
_entity.pdbx_description
1 polymer ?
#
loop_
_entity_poly.entity_id
_entity_poly.type
_entity_poly.pdbx_seq_one_letter_code
_entity_poly.pdbx_strand_id
1 'polypeptide(L)'
;MLGTMLLALAMGATNASSATLEVDVSGLRSARGMIHACLTRHPAHFPDCKSDPLALTQTVSGKAQTIVFRGIPPGNYAVAVFHDANANRKLDTVLGIPREGFGFSRNPTIRFGAPRFDKVSIELEPGFARTSVRLQYVL
;
A
#
# COMPACT_ATOMS: atom_id res chain seq x y z
N MET A 1 -5.08 63.52 6.04
CA MET A 1 -4.25 62.49 5.44
C MET A 1 -4.73 61.15 5.95
N LEU A 2 -5.44 60.42 5.12
CA LEU A 2 -5.94 59.06 5.40
C LEU A 2 -4.85 58.06 4.99
N GLY A 3 -4.21 57.48 6.01
CA GLY A 3 -3.31 56.36 5.75
C GLY A 3 -4.12 55.11 5.49
N THR A 4 -4.10 54.63 4.29
CA THR A 4 -4.67 53.37 3.88
C THR A 4 -3.78 52.25 4.43
N MET A 5 -4.20 51.64 5.52
CA MET A 5 -3.57 50.46 6.06
C MET A 5 -3.99 49.26 5.18
N LEU A 6 -3.10 48.86 4.28
CA LEU A 6 -3.28 47.59 3.57
C LEU A 6 -3.11 46.46 4.56
N LEU A 7 -4.23 45.84 4.93
CA LEU A 7 -4.22 44.56 5.62
C LEU A 7 -3.82 43.51 4.58
N ALA A 8 -2.56 43.10 4.57
CA ALA A 8 -2.14 41.91 3.86
C ALA A 8 -2.72 40.71 4.59
N LEU A 9 -3.82 40.14 4.06
CA LEU A 9 -4.25 38.83 4.47
C LEU A 9 -3.17 37.85 4.02
N ALA A 10 -2.34 37.43 4.95
CA ALA A 10 -1.52 36.25 4.74
C ALA A 10 -2.47 35.05 4.66
N MET A 11 -2.79 34.61 3.46
CA MET A 11 -3.37 33.31 3.25
C MET A 11 -2.33 32.27 3.67
N GLY A 12 -2.44 31.77 4.90
CA GLY A 12 -1.71 30.60 5.32
C GLY A 12 -2.13 29.47 4.39
N ALA A 13 -1.21 29.01 3.52
CA ALA A 13 -1.42 27.77 2.79
C ALA A 13 -1.54 26.66 3.82
N THR A 14 -2.76 26.18 4.04
CA THR A 14 -2.97 24.93 4.76
C THR A 14 -2.49 23.82 3.82
N ASN A 15 -1.20 23.49 3.91
CA ASN A 15 -0.70 22.27 3.33
C ASN A 15 -1.38 21.14 4.10
N ALA A 16 -2.37 20.50 3.43
CA ALA A 16 -2.90 19.26 3.96
C ALA A 16 -1.69 18.32 4.13
N SER A 17 -1.34 18.03 5.37
CA SER A 17 -0.23 17.17 5.68
C SER A 17 -0.61 15.76 5.29
N SER A 18 0.02 15.22 4.27
CA SER A 18 -0.17 13.87 3.78
C SER A 18 1.13 13.10 3.77
N ALA A 19 1.03 11.78 3.79
CA ALA A 19 2.14 10.87 3.66
C ALA A 19 2.31 10.42 2.21
N THR A 20 3.54 10.11 1.83
CA THR A 20 3.89 9.38 0.62
C THR A 20 4.62 8.12 1.05
N LEU A 21 4.17 6.97 0.57
CA LEU A 21 4.76 5.68 0.89
C LEU A 21 5.33 5.05 -0.37
N GLU A 22 6.62 4.75 -0.34
CA GLU A 22 7.27 3.91 -1.32
C GLU A 22 7.33 2.46 -0.80
N VAL A 23 6.80 1.54 -1.59
CA VAL A 23 6.83 0.11 -1.28
C VAL A 23 7.83 -0.56 -2.22
N ASP A 24 8.90 -1.09 -1.66
CA ASP A 24 9.90 -1.83 -2.40
C ASP A 24 9.55 -3.32 -2.34
N VAL A 25 9.25 -3.91 -3.51
CA VAL A 25 8.82 -5.30 -3.63
C VAL A 25 10.00 -6.16 -4.05
N SER A 26 10.19 -7.27 -3.36
CA SER A 26 11.24 -8.24 -3.65
C SER A 26 10.69 -9.66 -3.63
N GLY A 27 11.52 -10.61 -4.08
CA GLY A 27 11.17 -12.02 -4.05
C GLY A 27 10.26 -12.49 -5.17
N LEU A 28 10.10 -11.72 -6.25
CA LEU A 28 9.33 -12.18 -7.40
C LEU A 28 10.02 -13.37 -8.08
N ARG A 29 9.23 -14.39 -8.43
CA ARG A 29 9.70 -15.54 -9.24
C ARG A 29 10.00 -15.16 -10.67
N SER A 30 9.28 -14.18 -11.20
CA SER A 30 9.45 -13.71 -12.57
C SER A 30 9.03 -12.25 -12.67
N ALA A 31 9.39 -11.61 -13.79
CA ALA A 31 8.95 -10.24 -14.10
C ALA A 31 7.68 -10.22 -14.96
N ARG A 32 6.97 -11.34 -15.08
CA ARG A 32 5.77 -11.47 -15.91
C ARG A 32 4.56 -10.83 -15.22
N GLY A 33 3.62 -10.37 -16.02
CA GLY A 33 2.35 -9.88 -15.54
C GLY A 33 2.45 -8.59 -14.75
N MET A 34 1.67 -8.50 -13.69
CA MET A 34 1.47 -7.29 -12.91
C MET A 34 1.70 -7.54 -11.43
N ILE A 35 2.01 -6.47 -10.71
CA ILE A 35 2.04 -6.46 -9.25
C ILE A 35 0.90 -5.55 -8.80
N HIS A 36 0.02 -6.07 -7.94
CA HIS A 36 -1.05 -5.31 -7.33
C HIS A 36 -0.75 -5.08 -5.87
N ALA A 37 -0.97 -3.85 -5.43
CA ALA A 37 -0.81 -3.48 -4.02
C ALA A 37 -2.04 -2.74 -3.53
N CYS A 38 -2.43 -2.98 -2.30
CA CYS A 38 -3.43 -2.19 -1.61
C CYS A 38 -2.92 -1.70 -0.26
N LEU A 39 -3.40 -0.52 0.10
CA LEU A 39 -3.10 0.15 1.35
C LEU A 39 -4.42 0.45 2.04
N THR A 40 -4.65 -0.14 3.21
CA THR A 40 -5.87 0.06 3.99
C THR A 40 -5.56 0.31 5.45
N ARG A 41 -6.39 1.13 6.10
CA ARG A 41 -6.36 1.32 7.56
C ARG A 41 -7.50 0.64 8.29
N HIS A 42 -8.31 -0.15 7.56
CA HIS A 42 -9.44 -0.85 8.14
C HIS A 42 -9.15 -2.35 8.30
N PRO A 43 -8.99 -2.84 9.53
CA PRO A 43 -8.71 -4.26 9.77
C PRO A 43 -9.75 -5.20 9.14
N ALA A 44 -11.01 -4.77 9.07
CA ALA A 44 -12.10 -5.57 8.51
C ALA A 44 -11.98 -5.78 6.99
N HIS A 45 -11.23 -4.93 6.28
CA HIS A 45 -11.05 -4.99 4.83
C HIS A 45 -9.66 -5.52 4.43
N PHE A 46 -8.88 -5.92 5.39
CA PHE A 46 -7.58 -6.52 5.14
C PHE A 46 -7.74 -8.05 5.03
N PRO A 47 -7.09 -8.71 4.06
CA PRO A 47 -6.05 -8.21 3.17
C PRO A 47 -6.52 -7.78 1.77
N ASP A 48 -7.77 -7.96 1.38
CA ASP A 48 -8.16 -7.80 -0.02
C ASP A 48 -8.57 -6.38 -0.44
N CYS A 49 -8.86 -5.52 0.50
CA CYS A 49 -9.27 -4.12 0.30
C CYS A 49 -10.52 -3.90 -0.57
N LYS A 50 -11.17 -4.93 -1.05
CA LYS A 50 -12.23 -4.81 -2.08
C LYS A 50 -13.45 -4.03 -1.63
N SER A 51 -13.81 -4.11 -0.37
CA SER A 51 -14.98 -3.44 0.18
C SER A 51 -14.65 -2.16 0.93
N ASP A 52 -13.41 -1.73 0.90
CA ASP A 52 -12.97 -0.50 1.54
C ASP A 52 -12.94 0.65 0.51
N PRO A 53 -13.90 1.59 0.57
CA PRO A 53 -13.94 2.71 -0.36
C PRO A 53 -12.79 3.70 -0.17
N LEU A 54 -12.09 3.64 0.96
CA LEU A 54 -10.97 4.51 1.28
C LEU A 54 -9.61 3.85 1.03
N ALA A 55 -9.58 2.58 0.64
CA ALA A 55 -8.34 1.90 0.32
C ALA A 55 -7.68 2.52 -0.91
N LEU A 56 -6.36 2.63 -0.86
CA LEU A 56 -5.56 3.04 -2.01
C LEU A 56 -5.02 1.78 -2.69
N THR A 57 -5.16 1.72 -4.00
CA THR A 57 -4.68 0.60 -4.79
C THR A 57 -3.75 1.09 -5.89
N GLN A 58 -2.73 0.29 -6.20
CA GLN A 58 -1.80 0.54 -7.29
C GLN A 58 -1.52 -0.76 -8.02
N THR A 59 -1.39 -0.65 -9.32
CA THR A 59 -1.00 -1.76 -10.18
C THR A 59 0.20 -1.33 -11.02
N VAL A 60 1.26 -2.11 -10.98
CA VAL A 60 2.46 -1.85 -11.77
C VAL A 60 2.88 -3.11 -12.53
N SER A 61 3.71 -2.93 -13.54
CA SER A 61 4.30 -4.06 -14.26
C SER A 61 5.13 -4.93 -13.31
N GLY A 62 5.17 -6.24 -13.56
CA GLY A 62 6.06 -7.15 -12.84
C GLY A 62 7.54 -6.81 -12.95
N LYS A 63 7.93 -5.97 -13.90
CA LYS A 63 9.29 -5.44 -14.03
C LYS A 63 9.57 -4.27 -13.08
N ALA A 64 8.53 -3.57 -12.62
CA ALA A 64 8.66 -2.51 -11.65
C ALA A 64 8.75 -3.13 -10.26
N GLN A 65 9.76 -2.75 -9.49
CA GLN A 65 9.97 -3.28 -8.14
C GLN A 65 9.60 -2.28 -7.06
N THR A 66 9.09 -1.13 -7.46
CA THR A 66 8.74 -0.03 -6.56
C THR A 66 7.33 0.45 -6.88
N ILE A 67 6.54 0.60 -5.84
CA ILE A 67 5.17 1.12 -5.90
C ILE A 67 5.10 2.34 -4.99
N VAL A 68 4.51 3.43 -5.48
CA VAL A 68 4.40 4.66 -4.71
C VAL A 68 2.94 5.01 -4.49
N PHE A 69 2.56 5.19 -3.24
CA PHE A 69 1.28 5.74 -2.83
C PHE A 69 1.46 7.19 -2.37
N ARG A 70 0.63 8.09 -2.88
CA ARG A 70 0.69 9.52 -2.57
C ARG A 70 -0.61 10.00 -1.93
N GLY A 71 -0.53 11.12 -1.22
CA GLY A 71 -1.72 11.75 -0.67
C GLY A 71 -2.39 10.92 0.42
N ILE A 72 -1.62 10.21 1.22
CA ILE A 72 -2.14 9.32 2.25
C ILE A 72 -2.42 10.13 3.51
N PRO A 73 -3.67 10.13 4.04
CA PRO A 73 -3.93 10.71 5.36
C PRO A 73 -3.10 10.00 6.42
N PRO A 74 -2.51 10.71 7.39
CA PRO A 74 -1.75 10.08 8.46
C PRO A 74 -2.57 9.02 9.21
N GLY A 75 -1.94 7.95 9.62
CA GLY A 75 -2.58 6.86 10.36
C GLY A 75 -1.84 5.54 10.26
N ASN A 76 -2.46 4.50 10.81
CA ASN A 76 -1.94 3.15 10.76
C ASN A 76 -2.52 2.40 9.57
N TYR A 77 -1.66 1.84 8.74
CA TYR A 77 -2.02 1.18 7.49
C TYR A 77 -1.37 -0.18 7.37
N ALA A 78 -2.05 -1.08 6.69
CA ALA A 78 -1.46 -2.32 6.21
C ALA A 78 -1.29 -2.26 4.69
N VAL A 79 -0.19 -2.80 4.20
CA VAL A 79 0.07 -3.01 2.78
C VAL A 79 -0.05 -4.49 2.47
N ALA A 80 -0.84 -4.82 1.46
CA ALA A 80 -0.90 -6.16 0.89
C ALA A 80 -0.49 -6.09 -0.58
N VAL A 81 0.36 -7.02 -1.00
CA VAL A 81 0.89 -7.07 -2.36
C VAL A 81 0.73 -8.49 -2.89
N PHE A 82 0.32 -8.64 -4.14
CA PHE A 82 0.40 -9.91 -4.81
C PHE A 82 0.94 -9.78 -6.24
N HIS A 83 1.60 -10.82 -6.69
CA HIS A 83 2.14 -10.92 -8.04
C HIS A 83 1.16 -11.68 -8.93
N ASP A 84 0.57 -10.97 -9.86
CA ASP A 84 -0.40 -11.47 -10.83
C ASP A 84 0.33 -11.81 -12.14
N ALA A 85 0.96 -12.97 -12.18
CA ALA A 85 1.84 -13.35 -13.28
C ALA A 85 1.10 -13.52 -14.62
N ASN A 86 -0.17 -13.88 -14.59
CA ASN A 86 -1.01 -14.05 -15.78
C ASN A 86 -1.90 -12.83 -16.09
N ALA A 87 -1.79 -11.76 -15.30
CA ALA A 87 -2.53 -10.50 -15.45
C ALA A 87 -4.06 -10.68 -15.48
N ASN A 88 -4.59 -11.64 -14.70
CA ASN A 88 -6.03 -11.90 -14.61
C ASN A 88 -6.72 -11.11 -13.48
N ARG A 89 -5.98 -10.32 -12.71
CA ARG A 89 -6.44 -9.50 -11.57
C ARG A 89 -7.00 -10.29 -10.40
N LYS A 90 -6.65 -11.57 -10.30
CA LYS A 90 -7.06 -12.46 -9.20
C LYS A 90 -5.83 -13.10 -8.60
N LEU A 91 -5.84 -13.29 -7.29
CA LEU A 91 -4.88 -14.18 -6.64
C LEU A 91 -5.31 -15.63 -6.91
N ASP A 92 -4.63 -16.26 -7.85
CA ASP A 92 -4.94 -17.64 -8.21
C ASP A 92 -4.60 -18.60 -7.08
N THR A 93 -5.51 -19.54 -6.82
CA THR A 93 -5.36 -20.50 -5.74
C THR A 93 -5.57 -21.93 -6.25
N VAL A 94 -4.96 -22.88 -5.54
CA VAL A 94 -5.25 -24.31 -5.68
C VAL A 94 -5.69 -24.80 -4.31
N LEU A 95 -6.95 -25.27 -4.21
CA LEU A 95 -7.54 -25.72 -2.95
C LEU A 95 -7.43 -24.66 -1.82
N GLY A 96 -7.62 -23.40 -2.18
CA GLY A 96 -7.50 -22.29 -1.25
C GLY A 96 -6.08 -21.82 -0.93
N ILE A 97 -5.07 -22.47 -1.48
CA ILE A 97 -3.66 -22.12 -1.29
C ILE A 97 -3.21 -21.24 -2.47
N PRO A 98 -2.65 -20.04 -2.22
CA PRO A 98 -2.18 -19.17 -3.29
C PRO A 98 -1.11 -19.83 -4.16
N ARG A 99 -1.30 -19.78 -5.48
CA ARG A 99 -0.30 -20.18 -6.47
C ARG A 99 0.66 -19.06 -6.81
N GLU A 100 0.19 -17.81 -6.68
CA GLU A 100 0.95 -16.62 -7.00
C GLU A 100 1.58 -16.04 -5.73
N GLY A 101 2.63 -15.23 -5.91
CA GLY A 101 3.32 -14.61 -4.81
C GLY A 101 2.46 -13.56 -4.10
N PHE A 102 2.56 -13.50 -2.81
CA PHE A 102 1.91 -12.51 -1.97
C PHE A 102 2.81 -12.06 -0.83
N GLY A 103 2.58 -10.88 -0.32
CA GLY A 103 3.36 -10.35 0.79
C GLY A 103 2.64 -9.21 1.48
N PHE A 104 3.13 -8.86 2.65
CA PHE A 104 2.54 -7.83 3.50
C PHE A 104 3.63 -6.95 4.11
N SER A 105 3.25 -5.74 4.46
CA SER A 105 4.14 -4.86 5.23
C SER A 105 4.62 -5.55 6.51
N ARG A 106 5.86 -5.24 6.92
CA ARG A 106 6.56 -5.84 8.05
C ARG A 106 6.92 -7.32 7.89
N ASN A 107 6.62 -7.92 6.73
CA ASN A 107 7.04 -9.27 6.37
C ASN A 107 6.81 -10.32 7.48
N PRO A 108 5.56 -10.50 7.96
CA PRO A 108 5.29 -11.49 8.99
C PRO A 108 5.51 -12.91 8.47
N THR A 109 5.80 -13.83 9.38
CA THR A 109 5.78 -15.25 9.04
C THR A 109 4.35 -15.70 8.81
N ILE A 110 4.05 -16.17 7.59
CA ILE A 110 2.71 -16.65 7.22
C ILE A 110 2.66 -18.16 7.41
N ARG A 111 1.74 -18.63 8.25
CA ARG A 111 1.53 -20.07 8.49
C ARG A 111 0.19 -20.56 8.00
N PHE A 112 -0.89 -19.91 8.42
CA PHE A 112 -2.26 -20.29 8.08
C PHE A 112 -3.08 -19.03 7.83
N GLY A 113 -3.54 -18.84 6.59
CA GLY A 113 -4.36 -17.70 6.21
C GLY A 113 -3.64 -16.35 6.28
N ALA A 114 -4.41 -15.28 6.17
CA ALA A 114 -3.90 -13.93 6.23
C ALA A 114 -3.39 -13.58 7.64
N PRO A 115 -2.30 -12.78 7.77
CA PRO A 115 -1.86 -12.31 9.06
C PRO A 115 -2.87 -11.33 9.67
N ARG A 116 -2.79 -11.13 10.97
CA ARG A 116 -3.59 -10.11 11.65
C ARG A 116 -3.10 -8.72 11.26
N PHE A 117 -4.01 -7.77 11.19
CA PHE A 117 -3.71 -6.39 10.85
C PHE A 117 -2.63 -5.77 11.76
N ASP A 118 -2.68 -6.04 13.07
CA ASP A 118 -1.71 -5.51 14.03
C ASP A 118 -0.28 -6.05 13.83
N LYS A 119 -0.12 -7.15 13.10
CA LYS A 119 1.20 -7.71 12.76
C LYS A 119 1.81 -7.08 11.52
N VAL A 120 1.03 -6.38 10.73
CA VAL A 120 1.46 -5.81 9.45
C VAL A 120 1.32 -4.30 9.39
N SER A 121 0.63 -3.69 10.34
CA SER A 121 0.37 -2.25 10.33
C SER A 121 1.64 -1.44 10.51
N ILE A 122 1.72 -0.37 9.74
CA ILE A 122 2.77 0.64 9.80
C ILE A 122 2.12 2.00 10.07
N GLU A 123 2.77 2.81 10.89
CA GLU A 123 2.33 4.17 11.16
C GLU A 123 2.89 5.10 10.09
N LEU A 124 2.01 5.81 9.39
CA LEU A 124 2.39 6.80 8.40
C LEU A 124 2.11 8.20 8.95
N GLU A 125 3.16 9.00 9.00
CA GLU A 125 3.13 10.40 9.36
C GLU A 125 3.28 11.26 8.09
N PRO A 126 2.97 12.57 8.15
CA PRO A 126 3.22 13.46 7.03
C PRO A 126 4.66 13.38 6.55
N GLY A 127 4.86 13.36 5.23
CA GLY A 127 6.16 13.25 4.62
C GLY A 127 6.39 11.91 3.93
N PHE A 128 7.64 11.62 3.65
CA PHE A 128 8.04 10.43 2.90
C PHE A 128 8.37 9.27 3.84
N ALA A 129 7.84 8.08 3.51
CA ALA A 129 8.15 6.83 4.18
C ALA A 129 8.44 5.73 3.16
N ARG A 130 9.18 4.73 3.57
CA ARG A 130 9.53 3.58 2.75
C ARG A 130 9.29 2.30 3.54
N THR A 131 8.74 1.28 2.89
CA THR A 131 8.60 -0.06 3.45
C THR A 131 8.97 -1.10 2.40
N SER A 132 9.45 -2.24 2.85
CA SER A 132 9.81 -3.36 1.97
C SER A 132 8.82 -4.49 2.16
N VAL A 133 8.36 -5.06 1.05
CA VAL A 133 7.49 -6.23 1.05
C VAL A 133 8.17 -7.34 0.25
N ARG A 134 8.43 -8.45 0.92
CA ARG A 134 8.98 -9.64 0.29
C ARG A 134 7.87 -10.61 -0.04
N LEU A 135 7.74 -10.96 -1.31
CA LEU A 135 6.75 -11.91 -1.76
C LEU A 135 7.13 -13.33 -1.35
N GLN A 136 6.13 -14.09 -0.97
CA GLN A 136 6.22 -15.50 -0.61
C GLN A 136 5.39 -16.31 -1.60
N TYR A 137 5.86 -17.51 -1.93
CA TYR A 137 5.17 -18.45 -2.79
C TYR A 137 5.01 -19.74 -2.01
N VAL A 138 3.78 -20.20 -1.87
CA VAL A 138 3.47 -21.44 -1.13
C VAL A 138 3.49 -22.65 -2.04
N LEU A 139 3.19 -22.44 -3.33
CA LEU A 139 3.17 -23.49 -4.37
C LEU A 139 4.20 -23.25 -5.45
#